data_5ec84e76583beab92814a4ccaa88598e
#
_entry.id   5ec84e76583beab92814a4ccaa88598e
#
_cell.length_a   1.000
_cell.length_b   1.000
_cell.length_c   1.000
_cell.angle_alpha   90.00
_cell.angle_beta   90.00
_cell.angle_gamma   90.00
#
_symmetry.space_group_name_H-M   'P 1'
#
loop_
_entity.id
_entity.type
_entity.pdbx_description
1 polymer ?
#
loop_
_entity_poly.entity_id
_entity_poly.type
_entity_poly.pdbx_seq_one_letter_code
_entity_poly.pdbx_strand_id
1 'polypeptide(L)'
;EGKAYRDFTPKEAPSDGNVKDAIKERARAQGADKNMRDNPYRDLRKEESDARAAAGEPFAIRLRVAEDGRTAFDDQVYGIQERDYADTEDLVLLRSDGHPLYNLAVVCDDIEMQITHVIRGQDHLTNTHKQVLIYEALGVTPPIFAHLPLIMAPNKGKLSKRKHGEVVS
;
A
#
# COMPACT_ATOMS: atom_id res chain seq x y z
N GLU A 1 -8.63 -7.26 16.15
CA GLU A 1 -9.66 -6.20 16.22
C GLU A 1 -8.96 -4.87 16.51
N GLY A 2 -9.44 -3.75 15.89
CA GLY A 2 -8.83 -2.42 16.00
C GLY A 2 -7.65 -2.15 15.07
N LYS A 3 -7.24 -3.11 14.24
CA LYS A 3 -6.13 -2.97 13.29
C LYS A 3 -6.53 -2.26 11.98
N ALA A 4 -7.82 -2.03 11.76
CA ALA A 4 -8.34 -1.30 10.62
C ALA A 4 -9.54 -0.45 11.02
N TYR A 5 -9.84 0.58 10.22
CA TYR A 5 -10.98 1.48 10.44
C TYR A 5 -11.65 1.86 9.12
N ARG A 6 -12.89 2.34 9.21
CA ARG A 6 -13.63 2.88 8.06
C ARG A 6 -13.31 4.35 7.90
N ASP A 7 -12.91 4.71 6.71
CA ASP A 7 -12.65 6.08 6.29
C ASP A 7 -13.81 6.57 5.43
N PHE A 8 -14.62 7.45 5.97
CA PHE A 8 -15.79 8.06 5.32
C PHE A 8 -15.46 9.35 4.56
N THR A 9 -14.17 9.63 4.33
CA THR A 9 -13.77 10.79 3.52
C THR A 9 -14.44 10.70 2.14
N PRO A 10 -15.24 11.72 1.74
CA PRO A 10 -15.88 11.71 0.44
C PRO A 10 -14.84 11.60 -0.68
N LYS A 11 -15.12 10.75 -1.65
CA LYS A 11 -14.32 10.70 -2.86
C LYS A 11 -14.68 11.94 -3.67
N GLU A 12 -13.80 12.93 -3.70
CA GLU A 12 -13.98 14.04 -4.64
C GLU A 12 -14.15 13.48 -6.04
N ALA A 13 -15.29 13.81 -6.67
CA ALA A 13 -15.47 13.50 -8.08
C ALA A 13 -14.31 14.15 -8.85
N PRO A 14 -13.70 13.46 -9.84
CA PRO A 14 -12.72 14.11 -10.68
C PRO A 14 -13.41 15.33 -11.32
N SER A 15 -12.94 16.53 -10.95
CA SER A 15 -13.28 17.72 -11.72
C SER A 15 -12.86 17.47 -13.17
N ASP A 16 -13.68 17.88 -14.13
CA ASP A 16 -13.54 17.65 -15.57
C ASP A 16 -12.27 18.26 -16.19
N GLY A 17 -11.13 17.95 -15.64
CA GLY A 17 -9.82 18.43 -16.08
C GLY A 17 -8.76 17.37 -15.82
N ASN A 18 -8.30 16.79 -16.90
CA ASN A 18 -7.09 15.97 -17.02
C ASN A 18 -6.72 15.12 -15.78
N VAL A 19 -7.19 13.88 -15.76
CA VAL A 19 -6.94 12.87 -14.72
C VAL A 19 -5.45 12.78 -14.31
N LYS A 20 -4.51 13.09 -15.23
CA LYS A 20 -3.06 13.11 -14.95
C LYS A 20 -2.64 14.26 -14.05
N ASP A 21 -3.26 15.42 -14.17
CA ASP A 21 -2.95 16.59 -13.35
C ASP A 21 -3.57 16.47 -11.96
N ALA A 22 -4.76 15.90 -11.84
CA ALA A 22 -5.39 15.58 -10.55
C ALA A 22 -4.58 14.51 -9.77
N ILE A 23 -4.04 13.49 -10.46
CA ILE A 23 -3.14 12.50 -9.84
C ILE A 23 -1.83 13.16 -9.39
N LYS A 24 -1.29 14.10 -10.18
CA LYS A 24 -0.04 14.81 -9.89
C LYS A 24 -0.20 15.82 -8.76
N GLU A 25 -1.36 16.49 -8.71
CA GLU A 25 -1.71 17.43 -7.66
C GLU A 25 -2.00 16.70 -6.33
N ARG A 26 -2.68 15.55 -6.37
CA ARG A 26 -2.83 14.64 -5.22
C ARG A 26 -1.48 14.11 -4.72
N ALA A 27 -0.59 13.70 -5.61
CA ALA A 27 0.76 13.27 -5.23
C ALA A 27 1.57 14.41 -4.61
N ARG A 28 1.35 15.67 -5.04
CA ARG A 28 1.98 16.87 -4.44
C ARG A 28 1.34 17.27 -3.12
N ALA A 29 0.01 17.23 -3.02
CA ALA A 29 -0.72 17.46 -1.77
C ALA A 29 -0.40 16.39 -0.73
N GLN A 30 -0.27 15.14 -1.14
CA GLN A 30 0.15 14.02 -0.29
C GLN A 30 1.63 14.10 0.12
N GLY A 31 2.48 14.81 -0.63
CA GLY A 31 3.89 15.06 -0.27
C GLY A 31 4.08 16.26 0.65
N ALA A 32 3.05 17.09 0.84
CA ALA A 32 3.11 18.29 1.66
C ALA A 32 2.68 18.04 3.13
N ASP A 33 1.93 16.95 3.39
CA ASP A 33 1.40 16.66 4.73
C ASP A 33 2.15 15.49 5.35
N LYS A 34 3.08 15.80 6.26
CA LYS A 34 3.82 14.82 7.06
C LYS A 34 2.94 14.04 8.06
N ASN A 35 1.65 14.30 8.13
CA ASN A 35 0.69 13.65 9.02
C ASN A 35 -0.44 13.00 8.24
N MET A 36 -0.11 12.03 7.37
CA MET A 36 -1.13 11.21 6.67
C MET A 36 -1.94 10.31 7.62
N ARG A 37 -1.77 10.48 8.93
CA ARG A 37 -2.55 9.86 10.01
C ARG A 37 -3.61 10.77 10.61
N ASP A 38 -3.68 12.05 10.20
CA ASP A 38 -4.71 13.00 10.61
C ASP A 38 -6.06 12.75 9.93
N ASN A 39 -6.42 11.48 9.79
CA ASN A 39 -7.73 11.12 9.29
C ASN A 39 -8.75 11.23 10.45
N PRO A 40 -9.78 12.09 10.35
CA PRO A 40 -10.74 12.30 11.43
C PRO A 40 -11.55 11.05 11.81
N TYR A 41 -11.57 10.04 10.92
CA TYR A 41 -12.27 8.79 11.15
C TYR A 41 -11.39 7.71 11.79
N ARG A 42 -10.09 7.99 11.95
CA ARG A 42 -9.13 7.04 12.53
C ARG A 42 -9.54 6.62 13.94
N ASP A 43 -10.01 7.57 14.74
CA ASP A 43 -10.40 7.37 16.13
C ASP A 43 -11.92 7.45 16.36
N LEU A 44 -12.68 7.31 15.28
CA LEU A 44 -14.13 7.28 15.36
C LEU A 44 -14.59 6.07 16.19
N ARG A 45 -15.51 6.32 17.14
CA ARG A 45 -16.08 5.23 17.96
C ARG A 45 -16.76 4.18 17.10
N LYS A 46 -16.60 2.92 17.50
CA LYS A 46 -17.13 1.79 16.75
C LYS A 46 -18.63 1.91 16.48
N GLU A 47 -19.40 2.32 17.48
CA GLU A 47 -20.85 2.47 17.40
C GLU A 47 -21.25 3.51 16.36
N GLU A 48 -20.54 4.63 16.31
CA GLU A 48 -20.77 5.68 15.32
C GLU A 48 -20.36 5.23 13.91
N SER A 49 -19.20 4.57 13.79
CA SER A 49 -18.75 3.98 12.54
C SER A 49 -19.75 2.95 11.99
N ASP A 50 -20.31 2.11 12.86
CA ASP A 50 -21.29 1.10 12.46
C ASP A 50 -22.62 1.74 12.07
N ALA A 51 -23.08 2.80 12.78
CA ALA A 51 -24.28 3.54 12.45
C ALA A 51 -24.19 4.23 11.07
N ARG A 52 -23.05 4.86 10.75
CA ARG A 52 -22.82 5.49 9.44
C ARG A 52 -22.80 4.46 8.32
N ALA A 53 -22.12 3.33 8.53
CA ALA A 53 -22.10 2.25 7.56
C ALA A 53 -23.49 1.64 7.34
N ALA A 54 -24.29 1.46 8.40
CA ALA A 54 -25.67 0.99 8.32
C ALA A 54 -26.60 1.98 7.61
N ALA A 55 -26.30 3.27 7.69
CA ALA A 55 -27.00 4.32 6.95
C ALA A 55 -26.63 4.34 5.44
N GLY A 56 -25.73 3.45 4.98
CA GLY A 56 -25.31 3.38 3.59
C GLY A 56 -24.26 4.40 3.18
N GLU A 57 -23.62 5.08 4.13
CA GLU A 57 -22.55 6.01 3.82
C GLU A 57 -21.33 5.27 3.23
N PRO A 58 -20.83 5.66 2.05
CA PRO A 58 -19.70 4.97 1.43
C PRO A 58 -18.42 5.19 2.22
N PHE A 59 -17.63 4.15 2.41
CA PHE A 59 -16.36 4.20 3.14
C PHE A 59 -15.30 3.33 2.50
N ALA A 60 -14.05 3.74 2.66
CA ALA A 60 -12.89 2.90 2.41
C ALA A 60 -12.47 2.19 3.71
N ILE A 61 -11.74 1.07 3.60
CA ILE A 61 -11.10 0.44 4.76
C ILE A 61 -9.62 0.79 4.75
N ARG A 62 -9.14 1.34 5.86
CA ARG A 62 -7.72 1.62 6.07
C ARG A 62 -7.12 0.74 7.15
N LEU A 63 -5.88 0.30 6.93
CA LEU A 63 -5.05 -0.29 7.97
C LEU A 63 -4.63 0.81 8.95
N ARG A 64 -4.81 0.57 10.24
CA ARG A 64 -4.31 1.45 11.30
C ARG A 64 -2.85 1.07 11.59
N VAL A 65 -1.91 1.86 11.11
CA VAL A 65 -0.49 1.68 11.43
C VAL A 65 -0.23 2.21 12.84
N ALA A 66 0.51 1.48 13.66
CA ALA A 66 0.88 1.91 15.00
C ALA A 66 1.72 3.21 14.96
N GLU A 67 1.68 4.00 16.03
CA GLU A 67 2.41 5.27 16.08
C GLU A 67 3.91 5.04 16.19
N ASP A 68 4.28 4.09 17.04
CA ASP A 68 5.68 3.73 17.30
C ASP A 68 6.00 2.34 16.79
N GLY A 69 7.24 2.15 16.37
CA GLY A 69 7.75 0.88 15.88
C GLY A 69 8.26 0.97 14.45
N ARG A 70 8.56 -0.17 13.89
CA ARG A 70 9.08 -0.29 12.51
C ARG A 70 8.67 -1.61 11.87
N THR A 71 8.55 -1.62 10.56
CA THR A 71 8.60 -2.86 9.79
C THR A 71 10.03 -3.29 9.62
N ALA A 72 10.29 -4.60 9.72
CA ALA A 72 11.58 -5.19 9.40
C ALA A 72 11.36 -6.50 8.64
N PHE A 73 12.18 -6.75 7.63
CA PHE A 73 12.26 -8.06 6.97
C PHE A 73 13.67 -8.29 6.45
N ASP A 74 14.08 -9.55 6.38
CA ASP A 74 15.37 -9.95 5.83
C ASP A 74 15.21 -10.25 4.34
N ASP A 75 15.78 -9.37 3.51
CA ASP A 75 15.80 -9.55 2.06
C ASP A 75 17.05 -10.35 1.66
N GLN A 76 16.85 -11.43 0.89
CA GLN A 76 17.93 -12.35 0.55
C GLN A 76 19.03 -11.72 -0.32
N VAL A 77 18.80 -10.54 -0.88
CA VAL A 77 19.76 -9.82 -1.74
C VAL A 77 20.27 -8.56 -1.04
N TYR A 78 19.40 -7.81 -0.40
CA TYR A 78 19.73 -6.52 0.21
C TYR A 78 19.90 -6.59 1.73
N GLY A 79 19.70 -7.76 2.36
CA GLY A 79 19.77 -7.93 3.81
C GLY A 79 18.63 -7.25 4.54
N ILE A 80 18.83 -6.96 5.80
CA ILE A 80 17.78 -6.40 6.67
C ILE A 80 17.29 -5.05 6.14
N GLN A 81 16.01 -4.98 5.86
CA GLN A 81 15.30 -3.77 5.45
C GLN A 81 14.40 -3.30 6.58
N GLU A 82 14.57 -2.06 7.01
CA GLU A 82 13.78 -1.47 8.08
C GLU A 82 13.11 -0.17 7.61
N ARG A 83 11.94 0.12 8.14
CA ARG A 83 11.23 1.39 7.93
C ARG A 83 10.40 1.73 9.14
N ASP A 84 10.57 2.94 9.67
CA ASP A 84 9.79 3.40 10.80
C ASP A 84 8.31 3.57 10.44
N TYR A 85 7.43 3.26 11.36
CA TYR A 85 5.99 3.45 11.18
C TYR A 85 5.65 4.93 11.00
N ALA A 86 6.42 5.84 11.61
CA ALA A 86 6.26 7.28 11.43
C ALA A 86 6.35 7.73 9.96
N ASP A 87 7.08 6.98 9.13
CA ASP A 87 7.23 7.24 7.69
C ASP A 87 6.21 6.48 6.83
N THR A 88 5.19 5.89 7.47
CA THR A 88 4.20 5.07 6.77
C THR A 88 2.78 5.59 7.04
N GLU A 89 2.04 5.80 5.99
CA GLU A 89 0.63 6.19 6.03
C GLU A 89 -0.28 5.04 6.50
N ASP A 90 -1.48 5.37 6.98
CA ASP A 90 -2.55 4.39 7.12
C ASP A 90 -3.00 3.92 5.72
N LEU A 91 -2.66 2.68 5.38
CA LEU A 91 -2.84 2.15 4.03
C LEU A 91 -4.31 1.93 3.71
N VAL A 92 -4.77 2.40 2.56
CA VAL A 92 -6.07 1.96 2.04
C VAL A 92 -5.97 0.50 1.63
N LEU A 93 -6.78 -0.34 2.23
CA LEU A 93 -6.89 -1.77 1.93
C LEU A 93 -7.99 -2.05 0.92
N LEU A 94 -9.20 -1.52 1.19
CA LEU A 94 -10.37 -1.62 0.32
C LEU A 94 -10.86 -0.22 -0.05
N ARG A 95 -11.23 -0.06 -1.29
CA ARG A 95 -11.89 1.15 -1.79
C ARG A 95 -13.35 1.17 -1.37
N SER A 96 -13.99 2.33 -1.46
CA SER A 96 -15.42 2.49 -1.16
C SER A 96 -16.37 1.69 -2.08
N ASP A 97 -15.86 1.22 -3.22
CA ASP A 97 -16.56 0.30 -4.13
C ASP A 97 -16.33 -1.18 -3.79
N GLY A 98 -15.66 -1.48 -2.68
CA GLY A 98 -15.36 -2.83 -2.21
C GLY A 98 -14.16 -3.52 -2.87
N HIS A 99 -13.50 -2.87 -3.86
CA HIS A 99 -12.36 -3.47 -4.53
C HIS A 99 -11.09 -3.36 -3.66
N PRO A 100 -10.33 -4.45 -3.50
CA PRO A 100 -9.06 -4.42 -2.80
C PRO A 100 -8.00 -3.63 -3.59
N LEU A 101 -7.13 -2.93 -2.87
CA LEU A 101 -5.95 -2.35 -3.47
C LEU A 101 -4.82 -3.38 -3.58
N TYR A 102 -3.87 -3.09 -4.47
CA TYR A 102 -2.77 -3.98 -4.86
C TYR A 102 -2.09 -4.70 -3.69
N ASN A 103 -1.69 -3.96 -2.65
CA ASN A 103 -0.95 -4.57 -1.55
C ASN A 103 -1.78 -5.58 -0.74
N LEU A 104 -3.07 -5.32 -0.53
CA LEU A 104 -3.96 -6.29 0.12
C LEU A 104 -4.22 -7.50 -0.77
N ALA A 105 -4.53 -7.27 -2.05
CA ALA A 105 -4.81 -8.36 -2.99
C ALA A 105 -3.63 -9.33 -3.07
N VAL A 106 -2.41 -8.80 -3.27
CA VAL A 106 -1.18 -9.62 -3.33
C VAL A 106 -0.99 -10.44 -2.05
N VAL A 107 -1.15 -9.83 -0.87
CA VAL A 107 -0.98 -10.55 0.40
C VAL A 107 -2.02 -11.67 0.56
N CYS A 108 -3.28 -11.41 0.18
CA CYS A 108 -4.31 -12.43 0.24
C CYS A 108 -4.01 -13.60 -0.71
N ASP A 109 -3.63 -13.29 -1.95
CA ASP A 109 -3.27 -14.29 -2.95
C ASP A 109 -2.06 -15.11 -2.49
N ASP A 110 -1.01 -14.46 -1.98
CA ASP A 110 0.20 -15.14 -1.48
C ASP A 110 -0.13 -16.09 -0.31
N ILE A 111 -1.02 -15.68 0.59
CA ILE A 111 -1.46 -16.53 1.71
C ILE A 111 -2.27 -17.73 1.20
N GLU A 112 -3.25 -17.49 0.32
CA GLU A 112 -4.14 -18.53 -0.20
C GLU A 112 -3.36 -19.56 -1.03
N MET A 113 -2.41 -19.08 -1.85
CA MET A 113 -1.55 -19.92 -2.68
C MET A 113 -0.36 -20.52 -1.91
N GLN A 114 -0.21 -20.21 -0.64
CA GLN A 114 0.91 -20.67 0.20
C GLN A 114 2.29 -20.33 -0.39
N ILE A 115 2.44 -19.12 -0.90
CA ILE A 115 3.69 -18.64 -1.48
C ILE A 115 4.76 -18.58 -0.40
N THR A 116 5.87 -19.28 -0.63
CA THR A 116 7.00 -19.35 0.30
C THR A 116 8.08 -18.32 0.02
N HIS A 117 8.23 -17.90 -1.23
CA HIS A 117 9.26 -16.98 -1.68
C HIS A 117 8.70 -15.98 -2.69
N VAL A 118 9.02 -14.71 -2.51
CA VAL A 118 8.68 -13.61 -3.44
C VAL A 118 9.97 -13.05 -4.01
N ILE A 119 10.25 -13.35 -5.28
CA ILE A 119 11.43 -12.87 -6.00
C ILE A 119 10.97 -11.87 -7.07
N ARG A 120 11.40 -10.61 -6.96
CA ARG A 120 10.92 -9.54 -7.84
C ARG A 120 11.90 -8.37 -7.95
N GLY A 121 11.60 -7.36 -8.75
CA GLY A 121 12.44 -6.17 -8.90
C GLY A 121 12.48 -5.30 -7.64
N GLN A 122 13.60 -4.65 -7.39
CA GLN A 122 13.82 -3.76 -6.24
C GLN A 122 12.87 -2.54 -6.21
N ASP A 123 12.22 -2.21 -7.30
CA ASP A 123 11.20 -1.17 -7.36
C ASP A 123 9.97 -1.49 -6.51
N HIS A 124 9.84 -2.73 -6.03
CA HIS A 124 8.82 -3.18 -5.10
C HIS A 124 9.25 -3.17 -3.61
N LEU A 125 10.48 -2.79 -3.26
CA LEU A 125 10.95 -2.74 -1.86
C LEU A 125 10.01 -1.93 -0.95
N THR A 126 9.59 -0.75 -1.41
CA THR A 126 8.63 0.09 -0.65
C THR A 126 7.27 -0.60 -0.49
N ASN A 127 6.83 -1.38 -1.47
CA ASN A 127 5.59 -2.15 -1.37
C ASN A 127 5.74 -3.29 -0.36
N THR A 128 6.91 -3.89 -0.24
CA THR A 128 7.16 -4.97 0.73
C THR A 128 6.94 -4.51 2.16
N HIS A 129 7.41 -3.32 2.55
CA HIS A 129 7.10 -2.76 3.87
C HIS A 129 5.59 -2.64 4.11
N LYS A 130 4.83 -2.20 3.10
CA LYS A 130 3.36 -2.12 3.18
C LYS A 130 2.70 -3.49 3.31
N GLN A 131 3.23 -4.47 2.60
CA GLN A 131 2.74 -5.85 2.64
C GLN A 131 3.06 -6.52 3.98
N VAL A 132 4.25 -6.31 4.54
CA VAL A 132 4.63 -6.81 5.87
C VAL A 132 3.64 -6.30 6.93
N LEU A 133 3.26 -5.03 6.91
CA LEU A 133 2.23 -4.48 7.82
C LEU A 133 0.88 -5.23 7.69
N ILE A 134 0.50 -5.63 6.48
CA ILE A 134 -0.74 -6.37 6.25
C ILE A 134 -0.61 -7.81 6.79
N TYR A 135 0.52 -8.49 6.54
CA TYR A 135 0.80 -9.81 7.12
C TYR A 135 0.74 -9.77 8.65
N GLU A 136 1.39 -8.80 9.28
CA GLU A 136 1.37 -8.59 10.74
C GLU A 136 -0.05 -8.34 11.26
N ALA A 137 -0.85 -7.54 10.53
CA ALA A 137 -2.22 -7.27 10.89
C ALA A 137 -3.10 -8.52 10.83
N LEU A 138 -2.85 -9.41 9.87
CA LEU A 138 -3.54 -10.68 9.71
C LEU A 138 -3.00 -11.77 10.66
N GLY A 139 -1.84 -11.55 11.30
CA GLY A 139 -1.21 -12.54 12.19
C GLY A 139 -0.58 -13.71 11.41
N VAL A 140 -0.17 -13.47 10.17
CA VAL A 140 0.43 -14.47 9.28
C VAL A 140 1.90 -14.12 9.06
N THR A 141 2.76 -15.14 9.05
CA THR A 141 4.18 -14.96 8.75
C THR A 141 4.37 -14.62 7.26
N PRO A 142 5.09 -13.54 6.94
CA PRO A 142 5.39 -13.21 5.56
C PRO A 142 6.24 -14.27 4.85
N PRO A 143 6.20 -14.37 3.51
CA PRO A 143 7.13 -15.18 2.75
C PRO A 143 8.56 -14.63 2.82
N ILE A 144 9.52 -15.41 2.34
CA ILE A 144 10.90 -14.95 2.15
C ILE A 144 10.95 -14.01 0.95
N PHE A 145 11.57 -12.83 1.12
CA PHE A 145 11.70 -11.84 0.06
C PHE A 145 13.10 -11.82 -0.55
N ALA A 146 13.17 -11.64 -1.85
CA ALA A 146 14.41 -11.40 -2.59
C ALA A 146 14.15 -10.35 -3.68
N HIS A 147 14.72 -9.17 -3.50
CA HIS A 147 14.57 -8.07 -4.46
C HIS A 147 15.81 -8.00 -5.35
N LEU A 148 15.61 -8.07 -6.66
CA LEU A 148 16.70 -8.05 -7.64
C LEU A 148 16.93 -6.62 -8.17
N PRO A 149 18.19 -6.23 -8.43
CA PRO A 149 18.51 -4.97 -9.08
C PRO A 149 17.76 -4.81 -10.40
N LEU A 150 17.39 -3.57 -10.72
CA LEU A 150 16.76 -3.27 -12.00
C LEU A 150 17.76 -3.47 -13.15
N ILE A 151 17.32 -4.17 -14.18
CA ILE A 151 18.07 -4.25 -15.43
C ILE A 151 17.92 -2.92 -16.15
N MET A 152 19.05 -2.27 -16.40
CA MET A 152 19.09 -0.94 -17.03
C MET A 152 19.36 -1.09 -18.52
N ALA A 153 18.67 -0.31 -19.32
CA ALA A 153 18.99 -0.16 -20.75
C ALA A 153 20.29 0.66 -20.93
N PRO A 154 20.95 0.59 -22.10
CA PRO A 154 22.16 1.35 -22.39
C PRO A 154 22.06 2.85 -22.15
N ASN A 155 20.86 3.42 -22.29
CA ASN A 155 20.53 4.84 -22.03
C ASN A 155 20.32 5.16 -20.53
N LYS A 156 20.68 4.26 -19.61
CA LYS A 156 20.48 4.37 -18.16
C LYS A 156 19.01 4.45 -17.69
N GLY A 157 18.05 4.16 -18.58
CA GLY A 157 16.64 4.00 -18.22
C GLY A 157 16.32 2.58 -17.78
N LYS A 158 15.24 2.38 -17.01
CA LYS A 158 14.74 1.02 -16.68
C LYS A 158 14.39 0.28 -17.96
N LEU A 159 14.89 -0.94 -18.14
CA LEU A 159 14.54 -1.80 -19.26
C LEU A 159 13.02 -2.09 -19.23
N SER A 160 12.33 -1.86 -20.32
CA SER A 160 10.89 -2.04 -20.42
C SER A 160 10.51 -2.80 -21.68
N LYS A 161 9.73 -3.87 -21.56
CA LYS A 161 9.20 -4.63 -22.71
C LYS A 161 8.44 -3.76 -23.71
N ARG A 162 7.76 -2.72 -23.23
CA ARG A 162 7.01 -1.79 -24.11
C ARG A 162 7.90 -0.87 -24.95
N LYS A 163 9.11 -0.55 -24.48
CA LYS A 163 10.06 0.36 -25.16
C LYS A 163 11.24 -0.38 -25.79
N HIS A 164 11.53 -1.61 -25.38
CA HIS A 164 12.73 -2.37 -25.74
C HIS A 164 12.38 -3.84 -26.04
N GLY A 165 11.23 -4.07 -26.69
CA GLY A 165 10.66 -5.41 -26.89
C GLY A 165 11.56 -6.45 -27.58
N GLU A 166 12.53 -5.99 -28.39
CA GLU A 166 13.46 -6.89 -29.11
C GLU A 166 14.64 -7.39 -28.24
N VAL A 167 14.85 -6.82 -27.05
CA VAL A 167 16.00 -7.12 -26.19
C VAL A 167 15.64 -8.10 -25.06
N VAL A 168 14.36 -8.44 -24.92
CA VAL A 168 13.83 -9.25 -23.82
C VAL A 168 12.93 -10.36 -24.38
N SER A 169 13.43 -11.12 -25.32
CA SER A 169 12.80 -12.37 -25.81
C SER A 169 13.39 -13.57 -25.10
#